data_90f87c0a1b567de4393ee293a606e180
#
_entry.id   90f87c0a1b567de4393ee293a606e180
#
_cell.length_a   1.000
_cell.length_b   1.000
_cell.length_c   1.000
_cell.angle_alpha   90.00
_cell.angle_beta   90.00
_cell.angle_gamma   90.00
#
_symmetry.space_group_name_H-M   'P 1'
#
loop_
_entity.id
_entity.type
_entity.pdbx_description
1 polymer ?
#
loop_
_entity_poly.entity_id
_entity_poly.type
_entity_poly.pdbx_seq_one_letter_code
_entity_poly.pdbx_strand_id
1 'polypeptide(L)'
;MGRRLRTLTAASVLALTLGACGSPPGDQGKSGGSGAKDFKACIVSDSGGFDDKSFNQTSYKGITDAVAALGISKSQLESKSDNDYPTNIDTMVRQKCSIIVTIGFKQGDVTYAAAKANPTIDFAIVDYSYTDPQKFPPLPNLQGLTFNSAQPSFLAGYLAAGMTKTGKVGTFGGINIPTVAIFMDGFAEGVAYYNKQKGKQVQLLGWDEATQQGVVTNDFQDKNTAKTKANDLISQGADILMPVAGPAGLGALEAAKSSGGKVTAIWVDTDGCVSAAEYCSVLLSSVQKAMDVAVTKAVTDAFNKAFTNTTYVGTLANKGVGLAPYHEFDAAVPADLKSEITALTADLASGKVTIASKAQPAAK
;
A
#
# COMPACT_ATOMS: atom_id res chain seq x y z
N MET A 1 44.05 -57.96 -33.45
CA MET A 1 45.10 -58.48 -32.55
C MET A 1 44.75 -57.93 -31.20
N GLY A 2 44.30 -58.68 -30.27
CA GLY A 2 44.57 -59.95 -29.67
C GLY A 2 44.41 -59.69 -28.15
N ARG A 3 43.34 -60.27 -27.54
CA ARG A 3 43.37 -61.30 -26.49
C ARG A 3 44.11 -60.87 -25.19
N ARG A 4 43.56 -60.99 -23.99
CA ARG A 4 42.94 -62.10 -23.22
C ARG A 4 42.42 -61.53 -21.89
N LEU A 5 41.26 -61.73 -21.50
CA LEU A 5 40.63 -62.67 -20.51
C LEU A 5 41.59 -63.28 -19.43
N ARG A 6 41.32 -63.04 -18.16
CA ARG A 6 41.40 -64.05 -17.07
C ARG A 6 40.61 -63.65 -15.85
N THR A 7 39.70 -64.54 -15.57
CA THR A 7 38.91 -64.81 -14.34
C THR A 7 39.75 -65.29 -13.16
N LEU A 8 39.31 -65.13 -11.94
CA LEU A 8 39.39 -66.07 -10.81
C LEU A 8 38.79 -65.38 -9.57
N THR A 9 37.59 -65.76 -9.14
CA THR A 9 37.08 -66.69 -8.12
C THR A 9 37.37 -66.32 -6.66
N ALA A 10 36.28 -66.07 -5.97
CA ALA A 10 35.75 -66.58 -4.70
C ALA A 10 36.57 -66.45 -3.39
N ALA A 11 35.90 -65.85 -2.40
CA ALA A 11 35.71 -66.53 -1.11
C ALA A 11 34.67 -65.78 -0.25
N SER A 12 33.68 -66.53 0.15
CA SER A 12 32.59 -66.13 1.07
C SER A 12 33.14 -66.07 2.49
N VAL A 13 32.75 -65.00 3.23
CA VAL A 13 32.72 -65.07 4.69
C VAL A 13 31.35 -64.48 5.15
N LEU A 14 30.56 -65.37 5.72
CA LEU A 14 29.29 -65.15 6.38
C LEU A 14 29.60 -64.66 7.78
N ALA A 15 29.16 -63.42 8.11
CA ALA A 15 29.09 -62.96 9.50
C ALA A 15 27.69 -62.37 9.73
N LEU A 16 26.88 -63.13 10.45
CA LEU A 16 25.63 -62.65 11.07
C LEU A 16 25.97 -61.66 12.19
N THR A 17 25.43 -60.44 12.12
CA THR A 17 25.19 -59.62 13.32
C THR A 17 23.76 -59.08 13.30
N LEU A 18 23.14 -59.31 14.41
CA LEU A 18 21.73 -59.00 14.72
C LEU A 18 21.44 -57.49 14.66
N GLY A 19 20.27 -57.21 14.19
CA GLY A 19 19.26 -56.21 14.48
C GLY A 19 19.59 -54.92 15.24
N ALA A 20 19.39 -53.83 14.53
CA ALA A 20 18.80 -52.64 15.11
C ALA A 20 17.85 -52.06 14.05
N CYS A 21 16.56 -52.15 14.29
CA CYS A 21 15.52 -51.42 13.58
C CYS A 21 15.71 -49.92 13.87
N GLY A 22 16.43 -49.22 13.02
CA GLY A 22 16.39 -47.80 12.94
C GLY A 22 15.31 -47.41 11.94
N SER A 23 14.21 -46.85 12.44
CA SER A 23 13.20 -46.19 11.60
C SER A 23 13.86 -45.10 10.80
N PRO A 24 13.51 -44.86 9.51
CA PRO A 24 13.99 -43.70 8.77
C PRO A 24 13.58 -42.41 9.47
N PRO A 25 14.38 -41.33 9.37
CA PRO A 25 13.97 -40.05 9.93
C PRO A 25 12.62 -39.67 9.33
N GLY A 26 11.62 -39.61 10.19
CA GLY A 26 10.30 -39.13 9.81
C GLY A 26 10.42 -37.75 9.25
N ASP A 27 9.85 -37.61 8.07
CA ASP A 27 9.54 -36.31 7.46
C ASP A 27 8.91 -35.44 8.59
N GLN A 28 9.60 -34.39 9.02
CA GLN A 28 9.04 -33.42 9.94
C GLN A 28 7.96 -32.66 9.14
N GLY A 29 6.81 -33.31 8.98
CA GLY A 29 5.61 -32.66 8.54
C GLY A 29 5.42 -31.42 9.40
N LYS A 30 5.40 -30.24 8.76
CA LYS A 30 4.99 -28.99 9.36
C LYS A 30 3.74 -29.29 10.19
N SER A 31 3.87 -29.24 11.50
CA SER A 31 2.77 -29.28 12.45
C SER A 31 1.90 -28.07 12.19
N GLY A 32 0.95 -28.17 11.29
CA GLY A 32 -0.20 -27.31 11.22
C GLY A 32 -0.98 -27.50 12.51
N GLY A 33 -0.67 -26.71 13.52
CA GLY A 33 -1.31 -26.80 14.82
C GLY A 33 -2.82 -26.63 14.68
N SER A 34 -3.59 -27.28 15.54
CA SER A 34 -5.05 -27.18 15.65
C SER A 34 -5.59 -25.74 15.71
N GLY A 35 -4.74 -24.75 16.07
CA GLY A 35 -5.08 -23.33 16.10
C GLY A 35 -5.31 -22.68 14.74
N ALA A 36 -4.74 -23.21 13.65
CA ALA A 36 -4.94 -22.62 12.31
C ALA A 36 -6.37 -22.83 11.80
N LYS A 37 -7.04 -23.92 12.17
CA LYS A 37 -8.41 -24.22 11.75
C LYS A 37 -9.46 -23.33 12.42
N ASP A 38 -9.16 -22.85 13.63
CA ASP A 38 -10.08 -22.04 14.43
C ASP A 38 -9.84 -20.53 14.26
N PHE A 39 -8.73 -20.13 13.63
CA PHE A 39 -8.42 -18.73 13.39
C PHE A 39 -9.03 -18.25 12.07
N LYS A 40 -9.79 -17.15 12.14
CA LYS A 40 -10.42 -16.52 10.99
C LYS A 40 -10.01 -15.04 10.92
N ALA A 41 -9.37 -14.67 9.83
CA ALA A 41 -9.07 -13.28 9.53
C ALA A 41 -10.19 -12.67 8.67
N CYS A 42 -10.68 -11.51 9.02
CA CYS A 42 -11.80 -10.86 8.34
C CYS A 42 -11.44 -9.46 7.90
N ILE A 43 -12.04 -9.01 6.79
CA ILE A 43 -11.78 -7.70 6.23
C ILE A 43 -13.05 -7.03 5.72
N VAL A 44 -13.16 -5.73 5.97
CA VAL A 44 -14.27 -4.89 5.51
C VAL A 44 -13.69 -3.74 4.69
N SER A 45 -14.09 -3.64 3.41
CA SER A 45 -13.66 -2.53 2.56
C SER A 45 -14.36 -1.23 2.90
N ASP A 46 -13.79 -0.11 2.45
CA ASP A 46 -14.56 1.12 2.28
C ASP A 46 -15.37 1.09 0.97
N SER A 47 -15.91 2.24 0.59
CA SER A 47 -16.61 2.39 -0.69
C SER A 47 -15.62 2.27 -1.87
N GLY A 48 -15.81 1.31 -2.76
CA GLY A 48 -14.91 1.06 -3.89
C GLY A 48 -14.72 -0.43 -4.16
N GLY A 49 -14.92 -1.26 -3.12
CA GLY A 49 -14.77 -2.71 -3.23
C GLY A 49 -13.32 -3.16 -3.38
N PHE A 50 -13.10 -4.48 -3.44
CA PHE A 50 -11.75 -5.05 -3.46
C PHE A 50 -11.08 -5.09 -4.84
N ASP A 51 -11.74 -4.59 -5.89
CA ASP A 51 -11.19 -4.49 -7.26
C ASP A 51 -11.02 -3.03 -7.70
N ASP A 52 -10.64 -2.16 -6.77
CA ASP A 52 -10.50 -0.71 -6.97
C ASP A 52 -9.19 -0.29 -7.67
N LYS A 53 -8.33 -1.25 -8.00
CA LYS A 53 -7.00 -1.05 -8.62
C LYS A 53 -6.02 -0.23 -7.77
N SER A 54 -6.33 -0.03 -6.48
CA SER A 54 -5.59 0.88 -5.59
C SER A 54 -5.66 0.40 -4.14
N PHE A 55 -6.37 1.13 -3.31
CA PHE A 55 -6.37 1.09 -1.85
C PHE A 55 -6.92 -0.20 -1.24
N ASN A 56 -8.18 -0.54 -1.59
CA ASN A 56 -8.82 -1.74 -1.05
C ASN A 56 -8.19 -3.02 -1.62
N GLN A 57 -7.86 -3.05 -2.90
CA GLN A 57 -7.24 -4.20 -3.55
C GLN A 57 -5.90 -4.55 -2.87
N THR A 58 -5.06 -3.55 -2.58
CA THR A 58 -3.77 -3.78 -1.94
C THR A 58 -3.94 -4.25 -0.50
N SER A 59 -4.87 -3.67 0.26
CA SER A 59 -5.20 -4.11 1.61
C SER A 59 -5.74 -5.54 1.64
N TYR A 60 -6.61 -5.89 0.69
CA TYR A 60 -7.17 -7.24 0.53
C TYR A 60 -6.12 -8.29 0.15
N LYS A 61 -5.13 -7.89 -0.65
CA LYS A 61 -3.98 -8.75 -0.92
C LYS A 61 -3.29 -9.17 0.38
N GLY A 62 -3.12 -8.25 1.34
CA GLY A 62 -2.47 -8.54 2.62
C GLY A 62 -3.17 -9.63 3.42
N ILE A 63 -4.51 -9.60 3.53
CA ILE A 63 -5.23 -10.68 4.22
C ILE A 63 -5.14 -12.01 3.45
N THR A 64 -5.12 -11.95 2.13
CA THR A 64 -5.00 -13.14 1.28
C THR A 64 -3.62 -13.79 1.43
N ASP A 65 -2.56 -12.98 1.48
CA ASP A 65 -1.20 -13.44 1.70
C ASP A 65 -1.04 -14.07 3.09
N ALA A 66 -1.61 -13.45 4.13
CA ALA A 66 -1.62 -14.01 5.48
C ALA A 66 -2.34 -15.36 5.54
N VAL A 67 -3.51 -15.49 4.89
CA VAL A 67 -4.28 -16.75 4.80
C VAL A 67 -3.45 -17.85 4.14
N ALA A 68 -2.80 -17.52 3.01
CA ALA A 68 -1.95 -18.49 2.30
C ALA A 68 -0.73 -18.92 3.13
N ALA A 69 -0.10 -17.98 3.84
CA ALA A 69 1.09 -18.26 4.64
C ALA A 69 0.80 -19.06 5.92
N LEU A 70 -0.34 -18.80 6.56
CA LEU A 70 -0.70 -19.36 7.88
C LEU A 70 -1.66 -20.56 7.81
N GLY A 71 -2.27 -20.81 6.66
CA GLY A 71 -3.28 -21.88 6.50
C GLY A 71 -4.58 -21.62 7.26
N ILE A 72 -4.92 -20.34 7.49
CA ILE A 72 -6.11 -19.89 8.22
C ILE A 72 -7.29 -19.63 7.28
N SER A 73 -8.49 -19.46 7.84
CA SER A 73 -9.67 -19.07 7.07
C SER A 73 -9.82 -17.55 6.98
N LYS A 74 -10.56 -17.05 5.98
CA LYS A 74 -10.92 -15.63 5.87
C LYS A 74 -12.39 -15.42 5.58
N SER A 75 -12.86 -14.20 5.87
CA SER A 75 -14.14 -13.67 5.40
C SER A 75 -13.98 -12.21 4.98
N GLN A 76 -14.81 -11.76 4.05
CA GLN A 76 -14.73 -10.42 3.48
C GLN A 76 -16.10 -9.85 3.22
N LEU A 77 -16.26 -8.55 3.41
CA LEU A 77 -17.46 -7.78 3.03
C LEU A 77 -17.04 -6.47 2.38
N GLU A 78 -17.72 -6.14 1.31
CA GLU A 78 -17.59 -4.84 0.65
C GLU A 78 -18.66 -3.89 1.15
N SER A 79 -18.27 -2.64 1.37
CA SER A 79 -19.20 -1.55 1.69
C SER A 79 -19.43 -0.70 0.43
N LYS A 80 -20.67 -0.35 0.18
CA LYS A 80 -21.05 0.51 -0.94
C LYS A 80 -21.18 1.97 -0.50
N SER A 81 -21.36 2.20 0.79
CA SER A 81 -21.50 3.50 1.41
C SER A 81 -21.05 3.47 2.87
N ASP A 82 -20.86 4.65 3.46
CA ASP A 82 -20.49 4.79 4.88
C ASP A 82 -21.55 4.16 5.82
N ASN A 83 -22.82 4.09 5.39
CA ASN A 83 -23.90 3.48 6.17
C ASN A 83 -23.76 1.96 6.35
N ASP A 84 -22.97 1.30 5.50
CA ASP A 84 -22.78 -0.15 5.54
C ASP A 84 -21.74 -0.56 6.61
N TYR A 85 -20.84 0.36 6.99
CA TYR A 85 -19.71 0.04 7.87
C TYR A 85 -20.11 -0.62 9.18
N PRO A 86 -21.05 -0.07 9.98
CA PRO A 86 -21.43 -0.69 11.25
C PRO A 86 -22.00 -2.10 11.07
N THR A 87 -22.86 -2.29 10.07
CA THR A 87 -23.52 -3.58 9.80
C THR A 87 -22.51 -4.62 9.30
N ASN A 88 -21.56 -4.22 8.45
CA ASN A 88 -20.54 -5.11 7.94
C ASN A 88 -19.59 -5.56 9.05
N ILE A 89 -19.10 -4.64 9.89
CA ILE A 89 -18.25 -4.96 11.04
C ILE A 89 -18.97 -5.88 12.02
N ASP A 90 -20.22 -5.58 12.37
CA ASP A 90 -21.03 -6.41 13.27
C ASP A 90 -21.26 -7.83 12.68
N THR A 91 -21.42 -7.94 11.36
CA THR A 91 -21.50 -9.22 10.68
C THR A 91 -20.21 -10.04 10.85
N MET A 92 -19.02 -9.41 10.76
CA MET A 92 -17.76 -10.08 11.01
C MET A 92 -17.60 -10.52 12.47
N VAL A 93 -18.07 -9.70 13.41
CA VAL A 93 -18.12 -10.08 14.84
C VAL A 93 -18.98 -11.34 15.02
N ARG A 94 -20.20 -11.36 14.46
CA ARG A 94 -21.09 -12.55 14.51
C ARG A 94 -20.50 -13.78 13.83
N GLN A 95 -19.66 -13.62 12.83
CA GLN A 95 -18.94 -14.71 12.18
C GLN A 95 -17.77 -15.26 13.00
N LYS A 96 -17.55 -14.72 14.22
CA LYS A 96 -16.48 -15.10 15.15
C LYS A 96 -15.09 -14.96 14.53
N CYS A 97 -14.84 -13.83 13.86
CA CYS A 97 -13.51 -13.50 13.37
C CYS A 97 -12.54 -13.34 14.55
N SER A 98 -11.31 -13.84 14.39
CA SER A 98 -10.24 -13.69 15.39
C SER A 98 -9.59 -12.30 15.29
N ILE A 99 -9.49 -11.77 14.06
CA ILE A 99 -9.10 -10.40 13.76
C ILE A 99 -10.03 -9.84 12.69
N ILE A 100 -10.38 -8.56 12.82
CA ILE A 100 -11.15 -7.81 11.82
C ILE A 100 -10.29 -6.62 11.36
N VAL A 101 -9.99 -6.59 10.07
CA VAL A 101 -9.31 -5.46 9.42
C VAL A 101 -10.36 -4.60 8.73
N THR A 102 -10.39 -3.32 9.07
CA THR A 102 -11.23 -2.33 8.39
C THR A 102 -10.34 -1.43 7.51
N ILE A 103 -10.84 -1.00 6.36
CA ILE A 103 -10.06 -0.24 5.40
C ILE A 103 -10.64 1.15 5.25
N GLY A 104 -9.84 2.18 5.59
CA GLY A 104 -10.16 3.56 5.27
C GLY A 104 -10.53 4.43 6.47
N PHE A 105 -10.15 5.70 6.33
CA PHE A 105 -10.26 6.74 7.34
C PHE A 105 -11.68 6.88 7.93
N LYS A 106 -12.70 6.78 7.09
CA LYS A 106 -14.10 6.96 7.50
C LYS A 106 -14.61 5.86 8.42
N GLN A 107 -13.94 4.70 8.50
CA GLN A 107 -14.31 3.62 9.41
C GLN A 107 -13.76 3.80 10.84
N GLY A 108 -13.00 4.88 11.12
CA GLY A 108 -12.32 5.07 12.40
C GLY A 108 -13.22 4.95 13.61
N ASP A 109 -14.29 5.74 13.68
CA ASP A 109 -15.19 5.79 14.84
C ASP A 109 -15.95 4.46 15.05
N VAL A 110 -16.42 3.84 13.96
CA VAL A 110 -17.18 2.57 14.04
C VAL A 110 -16.27 1.38 14.39
N THR A 111 -15.04 1.37 13.91
CA THR A 111 -14.04 0.35 14.27
C THR A 111 -13.67 0.46 15.75
N TYR A 112 -13.46 1.68 16.26
CA TYR A 112 -13.21 1.89 17.68
C TYR A 112 -14.35 1.36 18.55
N ALA A 113 -15.60 1.71 18.19
CA ALA A 113 -16.79 1.27 18.93
C ALA A 113 -16.89 -0.28 18.93
N ALA A 114 -16.64 -0.93 17.80
CA ALA A 114 -16.64 -2.38 17.67
C ALA A 114 -15.53 -3.04 18.51
N ALA A 115 -14.31 -2.52 18.46
CA ALA A 115 -13.18 -3.02 19.25
C ALA A 115 -13.45 -2.92 20.76
N LYS A 116 -14.00 -1.79 21.21
CA LYS A 116 -14.38 -1.57 22.59
C LYS A 116 -15.44 -2.54 23.08
N ALA A 117 -16.43 -2.87 22.24
CA ALA A 117 -17.50 -3.78 22.55
C ALA A 117 -17.07 -5.26 22.51
N ASN A 118 -15.97 -5.60 21.83
CA ASN A 118 -15.53 -6.96 21.59
C ASN A 118 -14.04 -7.15 21.98
N PRO A 119 -13.68 -7.12 23.27
CA PRO A 119 -12.29 -7.09 23.73
C PRO A 119 -11.49 -8.37 23.47
N THR A 120 -12.15 -9.42 23.01
CA THR A 120 -11.52 -10.74 22.67
C THR A 120 -11.23 -10.88 21.17
N ILE A 121 -11.63 -9.91 20.36
CA ILE A 121 -11.35 -9.85 18.92
C ILE A 121 -10.31 -8.75 18.70
N ASP A 122 -9.27 -9.04 17.94
CA ASP A 122 -8.31 -8.01 17.50
C ASP A 122 -8.88 -7.20 16.34
N PHE A 123 -8.59 -5.91 16.33
CA PHE A 123 -9.00 -4.99 15.26
C PHE A 123 -7.79 -4.25 14.71
N ALA A 124 -7.66 -4.18 13.40
CA ALA A 124 -6.71 -3.31 12.73
C ALA A 124 -7.46 -2.40 11.75
N ILE A 125 -6.99 -1.17 11.59
CA ILE A 125 -7.59 -0.23 10.63
C ILE A 125 -6.52 0.40 9.74
N VAL A 126 -6.74 0.38 8.43
CA VAL A 126 -5.86 1.02 7.44
C VAL A 126 -6.20 2.51 7.32
N ASP A 127 -5.19 3.35 7.34
CA ASP A 127 -5.27 4.82 7.20
C ASP A 127 -6.01 5.54 8.35
N TYR A 128 -5.96 4.99 9.54
CA TYR A 128 -6.44 5.68 10.74
C TYR A 128 -5.52 5.43 11.93
N SER A 129 -5.36 6.44 12.79
CA SER A 129 -4.68 6.31 14.07
C SER A 129 -5.50 7.00 15.17
N TYR A 130 -5.51 6.39 16.34
CA TYR A 130 -6.27 6.86 17.50
C TYR A 130 -5.34 7.70 18.39
N THR A 131 -5.01 8.91 17.92
CA THR A 131 -4.02 9.79 18.57
C THR A 131 -4.61 10.70 19.65
N ASP A 132 -5.92 10.89 19.66
CA ASP A 132 -6.61 11.66 20.71
C ASP A 132 -7.07 10.72 21.84
N PRO A 133 -6.36 10.65 22.98
CA PRO A 133 -6.71 9.74 24.07
C PRO A 133 -7.95 10.18 24.85
N GLN A 134 -8.43 11.42 24.67
CA GLN A 134 -9.68 11.88 25.28
C GLN A 134 -10.88 11.35 24.50
N LYS A 135 -10.81 11.40 23.17
CA LYS A 135 -11.85 10.83 22.30
C LYS A 135 -11.77 9.31 22.22
N PHE A 136 -10.55 8.79 22.14
CA PHE A 136 -10.26 7.37 21.93
C PHE A 136 -9.31 6.85 23.00
N PRO A 137 -9.77 6.56 24.23
CA PRO A 137 -8.93 5.87 25.22
C PRO A 137 -8.31 4.60 24.63
N PRO A 138 -7.00 4.33 24.87
CA PRO A 138 -6.30 3.21 24.27
C PRO A 138 -6.98 1.85 24.54
N LEU A 139 -7.17 1.06 23.50
CA LEU A 139 -7.69 -0.30 23.58
C LEU A 139 -6.56 -1.29 23.24
N PRO A 140 -6.35 -2.37 24.03
CA PRO A 140 -5.25 -3.31 23.78
C PRO A 140 -5.43 -4.11 22.48
N ASN A 141 -6.67 -4.23 22.00
CA ASN A 141 -7.08 -5.00 20.84
C ASN A 141 -7.36 -4.15 19.58
N LEU A 142 -6.83 -2.92 19.50
CA LEU A 142 -7.06 -2.03 18.36
C LEU A 142 -5.77 -1.39 17.89
N GLN A 143 -5.37 -1.66 16.63
CA GLN A 143 -4.16 -1.14 15.99
C GLN A 143 -4.49 -0.27 14.78
N GLY A 144 -3.89 0.92 14.71
CA GLY A 144 -3.87 1.74 13.49
C GLY A 144 -2.71 1.33 12.57
N LEU A 145 -2.97 1.29 11.27
CA LEU A 145 -1.98 1.04 10.22
C LEU A 145 -1.91 2.29 9.35
N THR A 146 -0.89 3.13 9.58
CA THR A 146 -0.74 4.43 8.92
C THR A 146 0.50 4.47 8.04
N PHE A 147 0.55 5.42 7.10
CA PHE A 147 1.60 5.50 6.11
C PHE A 147 2.03 6.95 5.91
N ASN A 148 3.33 7.23 5.97
CA ASN A 148 3.87 8.54 5.67
C ASN A 148 3.99 8.73 4.15
N SER A 149 2.84 8.83 3.50
CA SER A 149 2.73 8.98 2.05
C SER A 149 3.30 10.31 1.54
N ALA A 150 3.52 11.30 2.41
CA ALA A 150 4.22 12.51 2.04
C ALA A 150 5.63 12.23 1.52
N GLN A 151 6.33 11.24 2.08
CA GLN A 151 7.70 10.92 1.67
C GLN A 151 7.81 10.47 0.20
N PRO A 152 7.10 9.42 -0.26
CA PRO A 152 7.15 9.04 -1.67
C PRO A 152 6.44 10.03 -2.59
N SER A 153 5.46 10.79 -2.10
CA SER A 153 4.83 11.86 -2.88
C SER A 153 5.77 13.03 -3.13
N PHE A 154 6.66 13.34 -2.19
CA PHE A 154 7.74 14.31 -2.39
C PHE A 154 8.66 13.86 -3.55
N LEU A 155 9.06 12.59 -3.56
CA LEU A 155 9.85 12.04 -4.66
C LEU A 155 9.09 12.11 -5.99
N ALA A 156 7.78 11.85 -5.97
CA ALA A 156 6.90 11.95 -7.14
C ALA A 156 6.79 13.40 -7.66
N GLY A 157 6.67 14.38 -6.75
CA GLY A 157 6.66 15.80 -7.08
C GLY A 157 7.98 16.27 -7.68
N TYR A 158 9.10 15.82 -7.11
CA TYR A 158 10.44 16.07 -7.64
C TYR A 158 10.62 15.47 -9.04
N LEU A 159 10.19 14.21 -9.22
CA LEU A 159 10.18 13.54 -10.51
C LEU A 159 9.33 14.32 -11.55
N ALA A 160 8.09 14.66 -11.19
CA ALA A 160 7.18 15.38 -12.06
C ALA A 160 7.76 16.73 -12.49
N ALA A 161 8.35 17.48 -11.55
CA ALA A 161 8.99 18.75 -11.85
C ALA A 161 10.22 18.61 -12.78
N GLY A 162 10.94 17.48 -12.68
CA GLY A 162 12.07 17.19 -13.57
C GLY A 162 11.67 16.70 -14.96
N MET A 163 10.45 16.17 -15.11
CA MET A 163 9.97 15.54 -16.35
C MET A 163 8.98 16.43 -17.14
N THR A 164 8.36 17.42 -16.50
CA THR A 164 7.40 18.30 -17.18
C THR A 164 8.01 19.03 -18.37
N LYS A 165 7.26 19.11 -19.45
CA LYS A 165 7.64 19.87 -20.67
C LYS A 165 6.99 21.24 -20.71
N THR A 166 5.85 21.39 -20.04
CA THR A 166 5.08 22.66 -19.99
C THR A 166 5.48 23.54 -18.82
N GLY A 167 6.20 22.99 -17.83
CA GLY A 167 6.47 23.66 -16.57
C GLY A 167 5.26 23.69 -15.64
N LYS A 168 4.23 22.89 -15.89
CA LYS A 168 3.02 22.79 -15.06
C LYS A 168 2.68 21.33 -14.77
N VAL A 169 2.50 21.02 -13.49
CA VAL A 169 2.05 19.70 -13.01
C VAL A 169 0.78 19.89 -12.20
N GLY A 170 -0.02 18.83 -12.04
CA GLY A 170 -1.29 18.93 -11.35
C GLY A 170 -1.54 17.79 -10.39
N THR A 171 -2.29 18.06 -9.32
CA THR A 171 -2.82 17.05 -8.42
C THR A 171 -4.25 17.40 -8.03
N PHE A 172 -5.03 16.40 -7.69
CA PHE A 172 -6.36 16.57 -7.09
C PHE A 172 -6.70 15.37 -6.22
N GLY A 173 -7.61 15.58 -5.27
CA GLY A 173 -8.05 14.55 -4.33
C GLY A 173 -9.42 13.97 -4.64
N GLY A 174 -9.73 12.83 -4.05
CA GLY A 174 -11.09 12.32 -3.93
C GLY A 174 -11.88 13.18 -2.95
N ILE A 175 -11.54 13.11 -1.69
CA ILE A 175 -12.14 13.91 -0.60
C ILE A 175 -11.01 14.60 0.17
N ASN A 176 -11.25 15.84 0.62
CA ASN A 176 -10.25 16.56 1.42
C ASN A 176 -10.21 16.02 2.86
N ILE A 177 -9.46 14.97 3.07
CA ILE A 177 -9.17 14.32 4.36
C ILE A 177 -7.66 14.18 4.56
N PRO A 178 -7.16 14.03 5.80
CA PRO A 178 -5.72 14.00 6.07
C PRO A 178 -4.95 12.94 5.26
N THR A 179 -5.54 11.76 5.06
CA THR A 179 -4.92 10.64 4.31
C THR A 179 -4.88 10.85 2.79
N VAL A 180 -5.57 11.87 2.28
CA VAL A 180 -5.49 12.36 0.89
C VAL A 180 -4.58 13.60 0.82
N ALA A 181 -4.77 14.55 1.73
CA ALA A 181 -3.97 15.79 1.78
C ALA A 181 -2.46 15.48 1.90
N ILE A 182 -2.08 14.47 2.67
CA ILE A 182 -0.67 14.04 2.85
C ILE A 182 0.05 13.75 1.55
N PHE A 183 -0.63 13.18 0.55
CA PHE A 183 -0.05 12.94 -0.76
C PHE A 183 0.15 14.25 -1.52
N MET A 184 -0.87 15.10 -1.51
CA MET A 184 -0.86 16.36 -2.26
C MET A 184 0.15 17.35 -1.66
N ASP A 185 0.29 17.37 -0.32
CA ASP A 185 1.32 18.14 0.39
C ASP A 185 2.72 17.67 0.00
N GLY A 186 3.00 16.38 0.12
CA GLY A 186 4.30 15.83 -0.25
C GLY A 186 4.65 16.12 -1.71
N PHE A 187 3.67 16.00 -2.61
CA PHE A 187 3.86 16.32 -4.03
C PHE A 187 4.19 17.81 -4.24
N ALA A 188 3.47 18.70 -3.56
CA ALA A 188 3.71 20.14 -3.60
C ALA A 188 5.13 20.49 -3.12
N GLU A 189 5.53 19.94 -1.97
CA GLU A 189 6.85 20.17 -1.40
C GLU A 189 7.96 19.61 -2.30
N GLY A 190 7.75 18.47 -2.94
CA GLY A 190 8.67 17.88 -3.91
C GLY A 190 8.91 18.79 -5.12
N VAL A 191 7.83 19.36 -5.69
CA VAL A 191 7.90 20.36 -6.77
C VAL A 191 8.64 21.61 -6.31
N ALA A 192 8.31 22.14 -5.13
CA ALA A 192 8.97 23.32 -4.57
C ALA A 192 10.46 23.06 -4.30
N TYR A 193 10.81 21.87 -3.81
CA TYR A 193 12.20 21.48 -3.58
C TYR A 193 13.00 21.39 -4.88
N TYR A 194 12.43 20.80 -5.95
CA TYR A 194 13.04 20.80 -7.29
C TYR A 194 13.30 22.21 -7.79
N ASN A 195 12.30 23.09 -7.69
CA ASN A 195 12.42 24.48 -8.10
C ASN A 195 13.59 25.17 -7.39
N LYS A 196 13.69 25.00 -6.06
CA LYS A 196 14.79 25.57 -5.27
C LYS A 196 16.16 25.01 -5.68
N GLN A 197 16.26 23.68 -5.88
CA GLN A 197 17.54 23.05 -6.24
C GLN A 197 18.02 23.37 -7.65
N LYS A 198 17.09 23.52 -8.60
CA LYS A 198 17.40 23.70 -10.03
C LYS A 198 17.24 25.14 -10.53
N GLY A 199 16.79 26.07 -9.68
CA GLY A 199 16.48 27.43 -10.11
C GLY A 199 15.35 27.49 -11.15
N LYS A 200 14.34 26.59 -11.03
CA LYS A 200 13.19 26.50 -11.92
C LYS A 200 11.95 27.12 -11.28
N GLN A 201 10.87 27.20 -12.06
CA GLN A 201 9.57 27.75 -11.63
C GLN A 201 8.43 26.86 -12.14
N VAL A 202 8.53 25.55 -11.88
CA VAL A 202 7.44 24.62 -12.18
C VAL A 202 6.25 24.96 -11.29
N GLN A 203 5.06 25.10 -11.89
CA GLN A 203 3.82 25.41 -11.19
C GLN A 203 3.07 24.14 -10.84
N LEU A 204 2.61 24.07 -9.60
CA LEU A 204 1.62 23.07 -9.18
C LEU A 204 0.22 23.64 -9.34
N LEU A 205 -0.66 22.89 -9.98
CA LEU A 205 -2.08 23.18 -10.12
C LEU A 205 -2.91 22.20 -9.26
N GLY A 206 -4.02 22.68 -8.76
CA GLY A 206 -5.03 21.84 -8.10
C GLY A 206 -4.88 21.65 -6.61
N TRP A 207 -3.79 22.11 -5.98
CA TRP A 207 -3.60 22.04 -4.52
C TRP A 207 -2.80 23.25 -4.00
N ASP A 208 -3.26 23.78 -2.89
CA ASP A 208 -2.55 24.78 -2.09
C ASP A 208 -2.34 24.24 -0.68
N GLU A 209 -1.10 23.85 -0.37
CA GLU A 209 -0.72 23.30 0.93
C GLU A 209 -0.89 24.31 2.07
N ALA A 210 -0.63 25.59 1.82
CA ALA A 210 -0.70 26.62 2.88
C ALA A 210 -2.11 26.80 3.41
N THR A 211 -3.09 26.73 2.51
CA THR A 211 -4.53 26.88 2.86
C THR A 211 -5.22 25.52 3.05
N GLN A 212 -4.58 24.42 2.69
CA GLN A 212 -5.15 23.07 2.67
C GLN A 212 -6.44 23.01 1.82
N GLN A 213 -6.43 23.70 0.69
CA GLN A 213 -7.55 23.79 -0.25
C GLN A 213 -7.10 23.40 -1.66
N GLY A 214 -8.01 22.79 -2.41
CA GLY A 214 -7.71 22.44 -3.78
C GLY A 214 -8.86 21.74 -4.49
N VAL A 215 -8.54 21.14 -5.62
CA VAL A 215 -9.48 20.42 -6.46
C VAL A 215 -9.76 19.04 -5.84
N VAL A 216 -11.05 18.74 -5.64
CA VAL A 216 -11.51 17.42 -5.19
C VAL A 216 -12.71 16.97 -6.02
N THR A 217 -12.90 15.65 -6.10
CA THR A 217 -14.08 15.07 -6.74
C THR A 217 -15.26 14.99 -5.77
N ASN A 218 -15.03 15.09 -4.45
CA ASN A 218 -15.94 14.80 -3.34
C ASN A 218 -16.42 13.35 -3.28
N ASP A 219 -15.72 12.47 -3.99
CA ASP A 219 -16.05 11.06 -4.14
C ASP A 219 -14.80 10.26 -4.50
N PHE A 220 -14.77 8.95 -4.22
CA PHE A 220 -13.70 8.05 -4.62
C PHE A 220 -14.09 7.09 -5.76
N GLN A 221 -15.30 7.16 -6.29
CA GLN A 221 -15.85 6.20 -7.26
C GLN A 221 -16.15 6.83 -8.63
N ASP A 222 -16.52 8.11 -8.68
CA ASP A 222 -16.96 8.78 -9.91
C ASP A 222 -15.77 9.13 -10.84
N LYS A 223 -15.49 8.18 -11.75
CA LYS A 223 -14.45 8.34 -12.78
C LYS A 223 -14.72 9.50 -13.73
N ASN A 224 -16.01 9.82 -14.01
CA ASN A 224 -16.34 10.89 -14.94
C ASN A 224 -16.04 12.26 -14.33
N THR A 225 -16.38 12.45 -13.06
CA THR A 225 -15.99 13.67 -12.34
C THR A 225 -14.48 13.80 -12.26
N ALA A 226 -13.75 12.73 -11.92
CA ALA A 226 -12.28 12.76 -11.91
C ALA A 226 -11.66 13.05 -13.29
N LYS A 227 -12.23 12.48 -14.37
CA LYS A 227 -11.80 12.78 -15.75
C LYS A 227 -12.03 14.25 -16.11
N THR A 228 -13.15 14.82 -15.68
CA THR A 228 -13.42 16.26 -15.86
C THR A 228 -12.39 17.12 -15.14
N LYS A 229 -12.09 16.83 -13.85
CA LYS A 229 -11.06 17.54 -13.07
C LYS A 229 -9.67 17.42 -13.72
N ALA A 230 -9.32 16.24 -14.20
CA ALA A 230 -8.07 16.03 -14.93
C ALA A 230 -8.01 16.89 -16.21
N ASN A 231 -9.08 16.90 -17.02
CA ASN A 231 -9.15 17.71 -18.23
C ASN A 231 -9.07 19.22 -17.93
N ASP A 232 -9.66 19.68 -16.83
CA ASP A 232 -9.56 21.07 -16.39
C ASP A 232 -8.11 21.46 -16.09
N LEU A 233 -7.34 20.60 -15.40
CA LEU A 233 -5.92 20.83 -15.13
C LEU A 233 -5.07 20.76 -16.41
N ILE A 234 -5.36 19.81 -17.30
CA ILE A 234 -4.71 19.69 -18.61
C ILE A 234 -4.95 20.96 -19.45
N SER A 235 -6.18 21.48 -19.46
CA SER A 235 -6.51 22.71 -20.19
C SER A 235 -5.76 23.94 -19.68
N GLN A 236 -5.38 23.94 -18.40
CA GLN A 236 -4.54 24.96 -17.76
C GLN A 236 -3.04 24.73 -18.04
N GLY A 237 -2.70 23.64 -18.73
CA GLY A 237 -1.36 23.32 -19.19
C GLY A 237 -0.63 22.27 -18.36
N ALA A 238 -1.25 21.58 -17.41
CA ALA A 238 -0.62 20.47 -16.73
C ALA A 238 -0.34 19.31 -17.70
N ASP A 239 0.88 18.80 -17.71
CA ASP A 239 1.29 17.67 -18.54
C ASP A 239 1.67 16.43 -17.70
N ILE A 240 1.68 16.55 -16.37
CA ILE A 240 1.83 15.43 -15.43
C ILE A 240 0.79 15.57 -14.33
N LEU A 241 0.00 14.53 -14.08
CA LEU A 241 -1.08 14.52 -13.09
C LEU A 241 -0.85 13.46 -12.02
N MET A 242 -1.12 13.78 -10.75
CA MET A 242 -1.19 12.81 -9.66
C MET A 242 -2.61 12.82 -9.05
N PRO A 243 -3.52 11.94 -9.49
CA PRO A 243 -4.87 11.84 -8.93
C PRO A 243 -4.84 11.04 -7.63
N VAL A 244 -5.17 11.67 -6.50
CA VAL A 244 -5.27 11.02 -5.17
C VAL A 244 -6.73 10.72 -4.86
N ALA A 245 -7.35 9.86 -5.68
CA ALA A 245 -8.80 9.73 -5.71
C ALA A 245 -9.29 8.25 -5.79
N GLY A 246 -8.44 7.29 -5.37
CA GLY A 246 -8.81 5.87 -5.44
C GLY A 246 -9.28 5.47 -6.83
N PRO A 247 -10.33 4.61 -6.97
CA PRO A 247 -10.83 4.16 -8.27
C PRO A 247 -11.37 5.29 -9.16
N ALA A 248 -11.85 6.41 -8.61
CA ALA A 248 -12.21 7.58 -9.41
C ALA A 248 -11.00 8.13 -10.20
N GLY A 249 -9.80 8.03 -9.64
CA GLY A 249 -8.55 8.46 -10.28
C GLY A 249 -8.27 7.80 -11.64
N LEU A 250 -8.87 6.63 -11.92
CA LEU A 250 -8.79 6.00 -13.25
C LEU A 250 -9.33 6.92 -14.36
N GLY A 251 -10.25 7.83 -14.04
CA GLY A 251 -10.70 8.86 -14.98
C GLY A 251 -9.58 9.80 -15.42
N ALA A 252 -8.63 10.13 -14.54
CA ALA A 252 -7.46 10.92 -14.91
C ALA A 252 -6.49 10.12 -15.81
N LEU A 253 -6.33 8.81 -15.56
CA LEU A 253 -5.55 7.95 -16.44
C LEU A 253 -6.16 7.85 -17.84
N GLU A 254 -7.49 7.80 -17.92
CA GLU A 254 -8.20 7.87 -19.21
C GLU A 254 -7.97 9.21 -19.93
N ALA A 255 -7.99 10.34 -19.19
CA ALA A 255 -7.68 11.65 -19.76
C ALA A 255 -6.24 11.71 -20.28
N ALA A 256 -5.27 11.22 -19.50
CA ALA A 256 -3.87 11.13 -19.91
C ALA A 256 -3.71 10.26 -21.16
N LYS A 257 -4.32 9.09 -21.20
CA LYS A 257 -4.28 8.17 -22.35
C LYS A 257 -4.90 8.81 -23.62
N SER A 258 -6.00 9.53 -23.44
CA SER A 258 -6.68 10.24 -24.54
C SER A 258 -5.89 11.44 -25.07
N SER A 259 -4.86 11.91 -24.34
CA SER A 259 -4.02 13.03 -24.76
C SER A 259 -3.06 12.72 -25.93
N GLY A 260 -2.95 11.43 -26.31
CA GLY A 260 -2.03 10.99 -27.35
C GLY A 260 -0.56 11.18 -27.00
N GLY A 261 -0.18 10.91 -25.74
CA GLY A 261 1.20 10.98 -25.23
C GLY A 261 1.65 12.38 -24.82
N LYS A 262 0.74 13.36 -24.75
CA LYS A 262 1.05 14.72 -24.28
C LYS A 262 1.01 14.84 -22.76
N VAL A 263 0.26 13.97 -22.08
CA VAL A 263 0.07 13.97 -20.64
C VAL A 263 0.42 12.59 -20.09
N THR A 264 1.13 12.59 -18.96
CA THR A 264 1.42 11.40 -18.16
C THR A 264 0.78 11.50 -16.78
N ALA A 265 0.76 10.41 -16.04
CA ALA A 265 0.22 10.39 -14.69
C ALA A 265 1.17 9.66 -13.72
N ILE A 266 0.99 9.93 -12.44
CA ILE A 266 1.59 9.19 -11.33
C ILE A 266 0.44 8.58 -10.53
N TRP A 267 0.42 7.25 -10.44
CA TRP A 267 -0.63 6.53 -9.70
C TRP A 267 -0.39 6.59 -8.19
N VAL A 268 -1.35 6.11 -7.40
CA VAL A 268 -1.25 6.11 -5.94
C VAL A 268 -1.61 4.75 -5.35
N ASP A 269 -1.18 4.54 -4.10
CA ASP A 269 -1.40 3.36 -3.24
C ASP A 269 -0.63 2.11 -3.65
N THR A 270 -0.58 1.78 -4.91
CA THR A 270 0.09 0.59 -5.45
C THR A 270 0.79 0.90 -6.77
N ASP A 271 1.54 -0.05 -7.31
CA ASP A 271 2.12 0.08 -8.65
C ASP A 271 1.02 -0.02 -9.72
N GLY A 272 0.72 1.11 -10.36
CA GLY A 272 -0.32 1.19 -11.38
C GLY A 272 -0.02 0.36 -12.63
N CYS A 273 1.25 0.12 -12.96
CA CYS A 273 1.60 -0.77 -14.07
C CYS A 273 1.25 -2.25 -13.78
N VAL A 274 1.02 -2.59 -12.51
CA VAL A 274 0.57 -3.92 -12.08
C VAL A 274 -0.95 -3.94 -11.90
N SER A 275 -1.51 -2.97 -11.17
CA SER A 275 -2.93 -2.98 -10.78
C SER A 275 -3.88 -2.45 -11.86
N ALA A 276 -3.40 -1.52 -12.69
CA ALA A 276 -4.12 -0.86 -13.79
C ALA A 276 -3.27 -0.91 -15.08
N ALA A 277 -2.78 -2.11 -15.43
CA ALA A 277 -1.79 -2.34 -16.47
C ALA A 277 -2.13 -1.74 -17.85
N GLU A 278 -3.43 -1.60 -18.15
CA GLU A 278 -3.93 -0.96 -19.38
C GLU A 278 -3.56 0.53 -19.49
N TYR A 279 -3.11 1.15 -18.41
CA TYR A 279 -2.65 2.54 -18.36
C TYR A 279 -1.13 2.67 -18.19
N CYS A 280 -0.36 1.56 -18.17
CA CYS A 280 1.09 1.63 -17.92
C CYS A 280 1.81 2.58 -18.88
N SER A 281 1.38 2.64 -20.15
CA SER A 281 1.94 3.52 -21.18
C SER A 281 1.80 5.04 -20.89
N VAL A 282 1.03 5.44 -19.90
CA VAL A 282 0.90 6.83 -19.45
C VAL A 282 1.35 7.02 -18.00
N LEU A 283 1.78 5.95 -17.32
CA LEU A 283 2.21 6.00 -15.92
C LEU A 283 3.71 6.24 -15.81
N LEU A 284 4.08 7.45 -15.41
CA LEU A 284 5.47 7.82 -15.16
C LEU A 284 6.06 7.07 -13.96
N SER A 285 5.27 6.84 -12.93
CA SER A 285 5.55 6.05 -11.72
C SER A 285 4.29 5.92 -10.87
N SER A 286 4.43 5.43 -9.63
CA SER A 286 3.34 5.36 -8.65
C SER A 286 3.85 5.62 -7.24
N VAL A 287 3.07 6.33 -6.43
CA VAL A 287 3.30 6.50 -4.99
C VAL A 287 2.69 5.29 -4.28
N GLN A 288 3.51 4.46 -3.67
CA GLN A 288 3.10 3.19 -3.09
C GLN A 288 2.96 3.26 -1.57
N LYS A 289 1.93 2.56 -1.05
CA LYS A 289 1.78 2.17 0.36
C LYS A 289 1.79 0.64 0.44
N ALA A 290 2.67 0.06 1.26
CA ALA A 290 2.76 -1.38 1.47
C ALA A 290 1.67 -1.86 2.46
N MET A 291 0.41 -1.60 2.10
CA MET A 291 -0.75 -1.98 2.92
C MET A 291 -0.88 -3.49 3.03
N ASP A 292 -0.53 -4.22 1.99
CA ASP A 292 -0.48 -5.69 2.00
C ASP A 292 0.49 -6.22 3.07
N VAL A 293 1.67 -5.61 3.19
CA VAL A 293 2.67 -5.98 4.21
C VAL A 293 2.15 -5.65 5.62
N ALA A 294 1.56 -4.47 5.81
CA ALA A 294 1.05 -4.04 7.11
C ALA A 294 -0.14 -4.90 7.57
N VAL A 295 -1.07 -5.21 6.68
CA VAL A 295 -2.22 -6.10 6.97
C VAL A 295 -1.75 -7.53 7.24
N THR A 296 -0.85 -8.07 6.41
CA THR A 296 -0.26 -9.40 6.63
C THR A 296 0.40 -9.49 8.00
N LYS A 297 1.14 -8.44 8.39
CA LYS A 297 1.78 -8.37 9.70
C LYS A 297 0.76 -8.36 10.83
N ALA A 298 -0.26 -7.50 10.77
CA ALA A 298 -1.28 -7.41 11.83
C ALA A 298 -2.02 -8.76 12.02
N VAL A 299 -2.38 -9.44 10.92
CA VAL A 299 -3.01 -10.77 10.97
C VAL A 299 -2.05 -11.82 11.55
N THR A 300 -0.78 -11.78 11.15
CA THR A 300 0.25 -12.71 11.65
C THR A 300 0.53 -12.51 13.13
N ASP A 301 0.61 -11.27 13.58
CA ASP A 301 0.80 -10.94 15.00
C ASP A 301 -0.39 -11.43 15.83
N ALA A 302 -1.63 -11.23 15.37
CA ALA A 302 -2.83 -11.74 16.04
C ALA A 302 -2.85 -13.28 16.10
N PHE A 303 -2.49 -13.94 15.01
CA PHE A 303 -2.39 -15.41 14.97
C PHE A 303 -1.36 -15.95 15.96
N ASN A 304 -0.23 -15.28 16.08
CA ASN A 304 0.86 -15.66 16.99
C ASN A 304 0.66 -15.14 18.43
N LYS A 305 -0.49 -14.52 18.76
CA LYS A 305 -0.78 -13.89 20.06
C LYS A 305 0.23 -12.80 20.45
N ALA A 306 0.77 -12.14 19.47
CA ALA A 306 1.73 -11.04 19.58
C ALA A 306 1.13 -9.69 19.14
N PHE A 307 -0.20 -9.63 18.97
CA PHE A 307 -0.90 -8.40 18.58
C PHE A 307 -0.68 -7.29 19.61
N THR A 308 -0.46 -6.09 19.13
CA THR A 308 -0.29 -4.90 19.98
C THR A 308 -1.12 -3.75 19.44
N ASN A 309 -1.50 -2.82 20.31
CA ASN A 309 -2.17 -1.60 19.93
C ASN A 309 -1.20 -0.47 19.47
N THR A 310 0.07 -0.80 19.28
CA THR A 310 1.06 0.15 18.77
C THR A 310 0.76 0.46 17.32
N THR A 311 0.49 1.72 17.00
CA THR A 311 0.25 2.15 15.62
C THR A 311 1.45 1.78 14.74
N TYR A 312 1.19 1.08 13.63
CA TYR A 312 2.18 0.89 12.59
C TYR A 312 2.29 2.17 11.75
N VAL A 313 3.51 2.58 11.44
CA VAL A 313 3.78 3.70 10.55
C VAL A 313 4.69 3.23 9.42
N GLY A 314 4.13 3.12 8.21
CA GLY A 314 4.90 2.85 7.00
C GLY A 314 5.68 4.09 6.57
N THR A 315 7.00 3.94 6.36
CA THR A 315 7.92 5.01 5.96
C THR A 315 8.87 4.51 4.87
N LEU A 316 9.62 5.41 4.22
CA LEU A 316 10.72 5.00 3.32
C LEU A 316 11.76 4.16 4.06
N ALA A 317 12.06 4.48 5.32
CA ALA A 317 13.06 3.77 6.12
C ALA A 317 12.71 2.29 6.34
N ASN A 318 11.45 1.96 6.57
CA ASN A 318 10.98 0.58 6.77
C ASN A 318 10.34 -0.02 5.51
N LYS A 319 10.42 0.66 4.36
CA LYS A 319 9.82 0.25 3.08
C LYS A 319 8.29 0.10 3.13
N GLY A 320 7.66 0.73 4.10
CA GLY A 320 6.21 0.78 4.21
C GLY A 320 5.55 1.75 3.23
N VAL A 321 6.34 2.63 2.62
CA VAL A 321 5.97 3.47 1.48
C VAL A 321 7.14 3.52 0.48
N GLY A 322 6.86 3.88 -0.77
CA GLY A 322 7.89 3.97 -1.81
C GLY A 322 7.40 4.60 -3.10
N LEU A 323 8.33 4.83 -4.00
CA LEU A 323 8.05 5.19 -5.39
C LEU A 323 8.26 3.94 -6.26
N ALA A 324 7.30 3.63 -7.13
CA ALA A 324 7.37 2.50 -8.05
C ALA A 324 8.47 2.70 -9.11
N PRO A 325 8.93 1.63 -9.77
CA PRO A 325 9.78 1.73 -10.94
C PRO A 325 9.13 2.60 -12.03
N TYR A 326 9.95 3.14 -12.93
CA TYR A 326 9.48 3.97 -14.04
C TYR A 326 8.93 3.15 -15.22
N HIS A 327 9.05 1.84 -15.20
CA HIS A 327 8.54 0.90 -16.21
C HIS A 327 8.83 1.37 -17.65
N GLU A 328 7.78 1.64 -18.45
CA GLU A 328 7.93 2.08 -19.85
C GLU A 328 8.63 3.45 -19.98
N PHE A 329 8.64 4.26 -18.93
CA PHE A 329 9.33 5.55 -18.89
C PHE A 329 10.78 5.46 -18.43
N ASP A 330 11.30 4.27 -18.07
CA ASP A 330 12.64 4.17 -17.50
C ASP A 330 13.72 4.78 -18.41
N ALA A 331 13.67 4.51 -19.70
CA ALA A 331 14.61 5.10 -20.65
C ALA A 331 14.43 6.61 -20.88
N ALA A 332 13.24 7.17 -20.58
CA ALA A 332 12.91 8.58 -20.75
C ALA A 332 13.30 9.44 -19.53
N VAL A 333 13.40 8.84 -18.34
CA VAL A 333 13.84 9.57 -17.13
C VAL A 333 15.35 9.77 -17.19
N PRO A 334 15.86 11.03 -17.15
CA PRO A 334 17.30 11.31 -17.19
C PRO A 334 18.07 10.61 -16.07
N ALA A 335 19.28 10.14 -16.35
CA ALA A 335 20.10 9.40 -15.40
C ALA A 335 20.49 10.22 -14.16
N ASP A 336 20.73 11.51 -14.31
CA ASP A 336 20.97 12.44 -13.20
C ASP A 336 19.72 12.60 -12.32
N LEU A 337 18.53 12.72 -12.91
CA LEU A 337 17.28 12.80 -12.16
C LEU A 337 17.01 11.50 -11.36
N LYS A 338 17.29 10.31 -11.93
CA LYS A 338 17.21 9.03 -11.22
C LYS A 338 18.16 8.98 -10.02
N SER A 339 19.40 9.46 -10.21
CA SER A 339 20.42 9.52 -9.17
C SER A 339 20.01 10.46 -8.04
N GLU A 340 19.44 11.61 -8.38
CA GLU A 340 18.93 12.60 -7.41
C GLU A 340 17.75 12.02 -6.60
N ILE A 341 16.79 11.36 -7.24
CA ILE A 341 15.66 10.73 -6.55
C ILE A 341 16.15 9.62 -5.62
N THR A 342 17.16 8.85 -6.03
CA THR A 342 17.78 7.83 -5.16
C THR A 342 18.44 8.47 -3.93
N ALA A 343 19.18 9.56 -4.10
CA ALA A 343 19.78 10.29 -2.99
C ALA A 343 18.71 10.91 -2.06
N LEU A 344 17.68 11.53 -2.64
CA LEU A 344 16.56 12.11 -1.88
C LEU A 344 15.79 11.04 -1.10
N THR A 345 15.63 9.83 -1.64
CA THR A 345 15.02 8.72 -0.93
C THR A 345 15.78 8.41 0.36
N ALA A 346 17.12 8.36 0.30
CA ALA A 346 17.96 8.15 1.48
C ALA A 346 17.92 9.34 2.45
N ASP A 347 17.91 10.56 1.92
CA ASP A 347 17.85 11.79 2.72
C ASP A 347 16.52 11.95 3.47
N LEU A 348 15.39 11.60 2.84
CA LEU A 348 14.07 11.56 3.46
C LEU A 348 13.96 10.41 4.48
N ALA A 349 14.46 9.23 4.15
CA ALA A 349 14.43 8.08 5.05
C ALA A 349 15.23 8.30 6.33
N SER A 350 16.34 9.06 6.25
CA SER A 350 17.19 9.42 7.40
C SER A 350 16.74 10.67 8.15
N GLY A 351 15.74 11.41 7.64
CA GLY A 351 15.30 12.68 8.21
C GLY A 351 16.20 13.87 7.90
N LYS A 352 17.19 13.74 7.02
CA LYS A 352 18.05 14.85 6.57
C LYS A 352 17.26 15.86 5.72
N VAL A 353 16.30 15.40 4.94
CA VAL A 353 15.27 16.23 4.30
C VAL A 353 13.97 15.99 5.07
N THR A 354 13.32 17.06 5.46
CA THR A 354 12.06 17.02 6.22
C THR A 354 10.93 17.60 5.36
N ILE A 355 9.74 17.08 5.58
CA ILE A 355 8.49 17.48 4.94
C ILE A 355 7.65 18.22 5.98
N ALA A 356 7.01 19.32 5.60
CA ALA A 356 6.27 20.18 6.54
C ALA A 356 4.79 19.80 6.70
N SER A 357 4.26 18.90 5.85
CA SER A 357 2.85 18.49 5.90
C SER A 357 2.38 18.14 7.30
N LYS A 358 1.28 18.76 7.72
CA LYS A 358 0.63 18.50 9.02
C LYS A 358 -0.14 17.17 9.06
N ALA A 359 -0.37 16.57 7.91
CA ALA A 359 -1.08 15.31 7.78
C ALA A 359 -0.18 14.07 8.00
N GLN A 360 1.12 14.26 8.23
CA GLN A 360 2.03 13.15 8.51
C GLN A 360 1.62 12.40 9.78
N PRO A 361 1.71 11.05 9.79
CA PRO A 361 1.56 10.28 11.01
C PRO A 361 2.55 10.78 12.07
N ALA A 362 2.10 10.89 13.32
CA ALA A 362 2.98 11.27 14.41
C ALA A 362 4.16 10.29 14.50
N ALA A 363 5.39 10.84 14.49
CA ALA A 363 6.58 10.06 14.83
C ALA A 363 6.47 9.62 16.29
N LYS A 364 6.69 8.33 16.55
CA LYS A 364 6.79 7.81 17.93
C LYS A 364 8.20 7.95 18.43
#